data_f24a1cfc62dd9702e7c7cbd1d2004771
#
_entry.id   f24a1cfc62dd9702e7c7cbd1d2004771
#
_cell.length_a   1.000
_cell.length_b   1.000
_cell.length_c   1.000
_cell.angle_alpha   90.00
_cell.angle_beta   90.00
_cell.angle_gamma   90.00
#
_symmetry.space_group_name_H-M   'P 1'
#
loop_
_entity.id
_entity.type
_entity.pdbx_description
1 polymer ?
#
loop_
_entity_poly.entity_id
_entity_poly.type
_entity_poly.pdbx_seq_one_letter_code
_entity_poly.pdbx_strand_id
1 'polypeptide(L)'
;MLVSVTEAAFRKIALSLPDTTEGVHFRVADFRVGGKIFATLAYKKEGCGVLLLNSEQQAGMIEDAPEIFLPVPNKWGDRGATLVRLAKVTPDILEGALKVAWTNRRPKPPKRRP
;
A
#
# COMPACT_ATOMS: atom_id res chain seq x y z
N MET A 1 15.07 -5.96 -19.74
CA MET A 1 13.69 -5.48 -19.84
C MET A 1 13.16 -5.15 -18.45
N LEU A 2 12.69 -3.95 -18.27
CA LEU A 2 12.13 -3.56 -16.98
C LEU A 2 10.73 -4.13 -16.83
N VAL A 3 10.51 -4.82 -15.71
CA VAL A 3 9.19 -5.37 -15.42
C VAL A 3 8.48 -4.35 -14.53
N SER A 4 7.57 -3.58 -15.13
CA SER A 4 6.74 -2.68 -14.36
C SER A 4 5.60 -3.48 -13.72
N VAL A 5 5.13 -2.99 -12.59
CA VAL A 5 3.99 -3.62 -11.90
C VAL A 5 2.71 -3.08 -12.51
N THR A 6 1.81 -3.96 -12.91
CA THR A 6 0.50 -3.59 -13.42
C THR A 6 -0.49 -3.48 -12.26
N GLU A 7 -1.68 -2.89 -12.55
CA GLU A 7 -2.77 -2.89 -11.56
C GLU A 7 -3.13 -4.31 -11.15
N ALA A 8 -3.17 -5.23 -12.11
CA ALA A 8 -3.48 -6.63 -11.83
C ALA A 8 -2.43 -7.27 -10.91
N ALA A 9 -1.15 -6.94 -11.13
CA ALA A 9 -0.08 -7.44 -10.28
C ALA A 9 -0.16 -6.84 -8.88
N PHE A 10 -0.46 -5.55 -8.78
CA PHE A 10 -0.68 -4.90 -7.49
C PHE A 10 -1.78 -5.62 -6.70
N ARG A 11 -2.92 -5.86 -7.36
CA ARG A 11 -4.05 -6.58 -6.75
C ARG A 11 -3.62 -7.96 -6.27
N LYS A 12 -2.93 -8.71 -7.11
CA LYS A 12 -2.50 -10.06 -6.78
C LYS A 12 -1.58 -10.08 -5.56
N ILE A 13 -0.63 -9.16 -5.52
CA ILE A 13 0.32 -9.08 -4.40
C ILE A 13 -0.42 -8.69 -3.11
N ALA A 14 -1.29 -7.68 -3.17
CA ALA A 14 -2.06 -7.27 -2.00
C ALA A 14 -2.91 -8.42 -1.47
N LEU A 15 -3.59 -9.16 -2.35
CA LEU A 15 -4.45 -10.27 -1.96
C LEU A 15 -3.68 -11.49 -1.49
N SER A 16 -2.37 -11.57 -1.77
CA SER A 16 -1.55 -12.66 -1.28
C SER A 16 -1.26 -12.56 0.22
N LEU A 17 -1.46 -11.39 0.81
CA LEU A 17 -1.26 -11.21 2.25
C LEU A 17 -2.41 -11.86 3.01
N PRO A 18 -2.13 -12.47 4.19
CA PRO A 18 -3.17 -13.21 4.92
C PRO A 18 -4.40 -12.38 5.26
N ASP A 19 -5.56 -13.00 5.20
CA ASP A 19 -6.84 -12.40 5.61
C ASP A 19 -7.18 -11.09 4.90
N THR A 20 -6.64 -10.90 3.70
CA THR A 20 -6.88 -9.71 2.90
C THR A 20 -8.07 -9.92 1.99
N THR A 21 -8.96 -8.93 1.95
CA THR A 21 -10.11 -8.92 1.05
C THR A 21 -10.07 -7.66 0.19
N GLU A 22 -10.71 -7.75 -0.97
CA GLU A 22 -10.83 -6.61 -1.87
C GLU A 22 -12.23 -6.01 -1.70
N GLY A 23 -12.29 -4.69 -1.57
CA GLY A 23 -13.56 -3.96 -1.53
C GLY A 23 -13.57 -2.91 -2.63
N VAL A 24 -14.68 -2.19 -2.72
CA VAL A 24 -14.84 -1.09 -3.67
C VAL A 24 -15.39 0.11 -2.93
N HIS A 25 -14.80 1.28 -3.18
CA HIS A 25 -15.24 2.53 -2.60
C HIS A 25 -15.18 3.60 -3.70
N PHE A 26 -16.32 4.19 -4.04
CA PHE A 26 -16.42 5.14 -5.15
C PHE A 26 -15.85 4.59 -6.46
N ARG A 27 -16.19 3.32 -6.77
CA ARG A 27 -15.74 2.61 -7.98
C ARG A 27 -14.23 2.36 -8.02
N VAL A 28 -13.57 2.50 -6.89
CA VAL A 28 -12.13 2.28 -6.77
C VAL A 28 -11.88 1.05 -5.91
N ALA A 29 -11.03 0.16 -6.40
CA ALA A 29 -10.67 -1.02 -5.64
C ALA A 29 -9.82 -0.63 -4.42
N ASP A 30 -10.13 -1.23 -3.28
CA ASP A 30 -9.31 -1.12 -2.09
C ASP A 30 -9.04 -2.50 -1.53
N PHE A 31 -8.06 -2.57 -0.63
CA PHE A 31 -7.64 -3.83 -0.01
C PHE A 31 -7.67 -3.67 1.50
N ARG A 32 -8.30 -4.63 2.15
CA ARG A 32 -8.63 -4.55 3.58
C ARG A 32 -8.14 -5.75 4.35
N VAL A 33 -7.74 -5.51 5.58
CA VAL A 33 -7.46 -6.56 6.54
C VAL A 33 -8.13 -6.17 7.85
N GLY A 34 -8.88 -7.10 8.45
CA GLY A 34 -9.64 -6.80 9.66
C GLY A 34 -10.67 -5.69 9.47
N GLY A 35 -11.21 -5.56 8.26
CA GLY A 35 -12.18 -4.52 7.93
C GLY A 35 -11.58 -3.14 7.68
N LYS A 36 -10.26 -2.99 7.77
CA LYS A 36 -9.59 -1.71 7.58
C LYS A 36 -8.81 -1.67 6.29
N ILE A 37 -8.94 -0.59 5.54
CA ILE A 37 -8.23 -0.41 4.27
C ILE A 37 -6.75 -0.17 4.56
N PHE A 38 -5.86 -0.90 3.88
CA PHE A 38 -4.42 -0.66 3.96
C PHE A 38 -3.80 -0.23 2.63
N ALA A 39 -4.51 -0.42 1.53
CA ALA A 39 -4.03 -0.03 0.20
C ALA A 39 -5.22 0.24 -0.71
N THR A 40 -5.03 1.07 -1.72
CA THR A 40 -6.08 1.36 -2.69
C THR A 40 -5.49 1.60 -4.08
N LEU A 41 -6.36 1.59 -5.09
CA LEU A 41 -6.01 1.97 -6.46
C LEU A 41 -6.62 3.33 -6.83
N ALA A 42 -6.86 4.20 -5.85
CA ALA A 42 -7.47 5.50 -6.06
C ALA A 42 -6.69 6.41 -7.03
N TYR A 43 -5.38 6.21 -7.14
CA TYR A 43 -4.54 7.00 -8.04
C TYR A 43 -4.04 6.21 -9.24
N LYS A 44 -4.80 5.18 -9.65
CA LYS A 44 -4.40 4.35 -10.78
C LYS A 44 -4.28 5.14 -12.09
N LYS A 45 -5.07 6.19 -12.25
CA LYS A 45 -5.01 7.03 -13.45
C LYS A 45 -3.68 7.76 -13.57
N GLU A 46 -3.02 8.00 -12.44
CA GLU A 46 -1.70 8.61 -12.40
C GLU A 46 -0.59 7.55 -12.41
N GLY A 47 -0.94 6.28 -12.62
CA GLY A 47 0.02 5.20 -12.65
C GLY A 47 0.52 4.79 -11.26
N CYS A 48 -0.25 5.06 -10.23
CA CYS A 48 0.17 4.82 -8.84
C CYS A 48 -0.83 3.97 -8.08
N GLY A 49 -0.28 3.15 -7.17
CA GLY A 49 -1.06 2.58 -6.07
C GLY A 49 -0.91 3.47 -4.85
N VAL A 50 -1.74 3.24 -3.84
CA VAL A 50 -1.68 3.97 -2.58
C VAL A 50 -1.51 2.99 -1.44
N LEU A 51 -0.56 3.30 -0.55
CA LEU A 51 -0.31 2.54 0.67
C LEU A 51 -0.64 3.42 1.86
N LEU A 52 -1.34 2.87 2.86
CA LEU A 52 -1.65 3.62 4.07
C LEU A 52 -0.59 3.33 5.12
N LEU A 53 0.40 4.21 5.18
CA LEU A 53 1.54 4.12 6.10
C LEU A 53 1.38 5.15 7.21
N ASN A 54 2.24 5.08 8.22
CA ASN A 54 2.37 6.20 9.13
C ASN A 54 3.43 7.17 8.60
N SER A 55 3.55 8.34 9.23
CA SER A 55 4.44 9.39 8.73
C SER A 55 5.91 8.99 8.71
N GLU A 56 6.35 8.23 9.70
CA GLU A 56 7.73 7.73 9.76
C GLU A 56 8.03 6.75 8.63
N GLN A 57 7.12 5.82 8.41
CA GLN A 57 7.27 4.82 7.35
C GLN A 57 7.28 5.50 5.99
N GLN A 58 6.38 6.46 5.79
CA GLN A 58 6.33 7.24 4.56
C GLN A 58 7.65 7.95 4.31
N ALA A 59 8.16 8.66 5.31
CA ALA A 59 9.41 9.40 5.18
C ALA A 59 10.57 8.47 4.88
N GLY A 60 10.62 7.31 5.53
CA GLY A 60 11.69 6.33 5.29
C GLY A 60 11.67 5.78 3.89
N MET A 61 10.50 5.43 3.38
CA MET A 61 10.38 4.91 2.01
C MET A 61 10.73 5.95 0.97
N ILE A 62 10.30 7.19 1.18
CA ILE A 62 10.62 8.28 0.24
C ILE A 62 12.12 8.57 0.26
N GLU A 63 12.75 8.55 1.43
CA GLU A 63 14.19 8.76 1.53
C GLU A 63 14.96 7.66 0.80
N ASP A 64 14.53 6.41 0.98
CA ASP A 64 15.20 5.25 0.36
C ASP A 64 15.01 5.20 -1.16
N ALA A 65 13.83 5.55 -1.63
CA ALA A 65 13.50 5.39 -3.06
C ALA A 65 12.54 6.49 -3.53
N PRO A 66 13.03 7.73 -3.63
CA PRO A 66 12.17 8.86 -4.03
C PRO A 66 11.62 8.74 -5.45
N GLU A 67 12.23 7.93 -6.30
CA GLU A 67 11.70 7.66 -7.65
C GLU A 67 10.51 6.71 -7.64
N ILE A 68 10.30 5.99 -6.53
CA ILE A 68 9.21 5.01 -6.40
C ILE A 68 8.07 5.57 -5.54
N PHE A 69 8.41 6.19 -4.41
CA PHE A 69 7.44 6.61 -3.40
C PHE A 69 7.34 8.12 -3.29
N LEU A 70 6.14 8.64 -3.12
CA LEU A 70 5.90 10.05 -2.85
C LEU A 70 4.61 10.19 -2.04
N PRO A 71 4.42 11.31 -1.32
CA PRO A 71 3.21 11.44 -0.52
C PRO A 71 1.99 11.71 -1.42
N VAL A 72 0.84 11.24 -0.99
CA VAL A 72 -0.41 11.64 -1.64
C VAL A 72 -0.55 13.15 -1.48
N PRO A 73 -0.91 13.89 -2.56
CA PRO A 73 -0.93 15.35 -2.52
C PRO A 73 -2.20 15.90 -1.86
N ASN A 74 -2.27 15.88 -0.55
CA ASN A 74 -3.31 16.54 0.25
C ASN A 74 -3.13 16.12 1.71
N LYS A 75 -4.11 16.43 2.56
CA LYS A 75 -4.06 16.08 3.98
C LYS A 75 -3.90 14.60 4.23
N TRP A 76 -4.39 13.77 3.30
CA TRP A 76 -4.24 12.33 3.40
C TRP A 76 -2.76 11.93 3.36
N GLY A 77 -2.02 12.56 2.46
CA GLY A 77 -0.56 12.37 2.41
C GLY A 77 0.13 12.82 3.69
N ASP A 78 -0.35 13.90 4.29
CA ASP A 78 0.20 14.39 5.56
C ASP A 78 0.06 13.38 6.69
N ARG A 79 -0.90 12.47 6.57
CA ARG A 79 -1.13 11.41 7.57
C ARG A 79 -0.40 10.12 7.26
N GLY A 80 0.38 10.09 6.18
CA GLY A 80 1.17 8.93 5.82
C GLY A 80 0.73 8.20 4.57
N ALA A 81 -0.39 8.58 3.95
CA ALA A 81 -0.80 7.96 2.68
C ALA A 81 0.26 8.23 1.63
N THR A 82 0.72 7.16 0.98
CA THR A 82 1.91 7.19 0.13
C THR A 82 1.59 6.61 -1.24
N LEU A 83 1.95 7.35 -2.28
CA LEU A 83 1.84 6.86 -3.65
C LEU A 83 3.03 5.95 -3.94
N VAL A 84 2.78 4.87 -4.68
CA VAL A 84 3.83 4.03 -5.22
C VAL A 84 3.70 4.01 -6.75
N ARG A 85 4.77 4.40 -7.44
CA ARG A 85 4.77 4.45 -8.91
C ARG A 85 4.89 3.04 -9.45
N LEU A 86 3.84 2.56 -10.10
CA LEU A 86 3.80 1.19 -10.59
C LEU A 86 4.83 0.94 -11.69
N ALA A 87 5.17 1.96 -12.47
CA ALA A 87 6.18 1.84 -13.52
C ALA A 87 7.60 1.74 -12.99
N LYS A 88 7.82 2.09 -11.74
CA LYS A 88 9.17 2.12 -11.15
C LYS A 88 9.40 1.06 -10.10
N VAL A 89 8.36 0.60 -9.44
CA VAL A 89 8.49 -0.37 -8.36
C VAL A 89 8.67 -1.78 -8.93
N THR A 90 9.45 -2.60 -8.22
CA THR A 90 9.55 -4.02 -8.54
C THR A 90 8.55 -4.80 -7.69
N PRO A 91 8.16 -6.02 -8.12
CA PRO A 91 7.26 -6.84 -7.31
C PRO A 91 7.75 -7.08 -5.88
N ASP A 92 9.05 -7.31 -5.70
CA ASP A 92 9.63 -7.56 -4.37
C ASP A 92 9.52 -6.34 -3.47
N ILE A 93 9.84 -5.17 -4.00
CA ILE A 93 9.75 -3.92 -3.25
C ILE A 93 8.28 -3.64 -2.90
N LEU A 94 7.39 -3.85 -3.85
CA LEU A 94 5.96 -3.63 -3.63
C LEU A 94 5.41 -4.56 -2.56
N GLU A 95 5.78 -5.84 -2.61
CA GLU A 95 5.35 -6.81 -1.61
C GLU A 95 5.76 -6.39 -0.21
N GLY A 96 7.02 -5.98 -0.04
CA GLY A 96 7.51 -5.50 1.25
C GLY A 96 6.77 -4.27 1.74
N ALA A 97 6.53 -3.31 0.85
CA ALA A 97 5.83 -2.08 1.19
C ALA A 97 4.36 -2.35 1.54
N LEU A 98 3.68 -3.20 0.76
CA LEU A 98 2.31 -3.60 1.06
C LEU A 98 2.21 -4.31 2.41
N LYS A 99 3.20 -5.14 2.73
CA LYS A 99 3.22 -5.84 4.01
C LYS A 99 3.34 -4.88 5.19
N VAL A 100 4.09 -3.79 5.05
CA VAL A 100 4.16 -2.77 6.08
C VAL A 100 2.79 -2.13 6.30
N ALA A 101 2.11 -1.73 5.22
CA ALA A 101 0.78 -1.16 5.31
C ALA A 101 -0.23 -2.14 5.92
N TRP A 102 -0.16 -3.39 5.50
CA TRP A 102 -0.99 -4.48 6.02
C TRP A 102 -0.77 -4.67 7.52
N THR A 103 0.50 -4.68 7.95
CA THR A 103 0.84 -4.86 9.36
C THR A 103 0.27 -3.74 10.22
N ASN A 104 0.24 -2.50 9.70
CA ASN A 104 -0.33 -1.37 10.42
C ASN A 104 -1.82 -1.54 10.68
N ARG A 105 -2.53 -2.25 9.81
CA ARG A 105 -3.99 -2.35 9.86
C ARG A 105 -4.50 -3.68 10.37
N ARG A 106 -3.68 -4.72 10.35
CA ARG A 106 -4.14 -6.03 10.81
C ARG A 106 -4.51 -5.97 12.29
N PRO A 107 -5.51 -6.76 12.72
CA PRO A 107 -5.85 -6.84 14.14
C PRO A 107 -4.65 -7.36 14.93
N LYS A 108 -4.38 -6.76 16.06
CA LYS A 108 -3.31 -7.25 16.94
C LYS A 108 -3.75 -8.56 17.58
N PRO A 109 -2.87 -9.56 17.66
CA PRO A 109 -3.22 -10.79 18.36
C PRO A 109 -3.49 -10.47 19.83
N PRO A 110 -4.40 -11.23 20.48
CA PRO A 110 -4.66 -11.02 21.90
C PRO A 110 -3.39 -11.19 22.70
N LYS A 111 -3.21 -10.36 23.71
CA LYS A 111 -2.07 -10.50 24.60
C LYS A 111 -2.14 -11.82 25.32
N ARG A 112 -1.07 -12.57 25.25
CA ARG A 112 -0.99 -13.78 26.03
C ARG A 112 -0.66 -13.42 27.47
N ARG A 113 -1.40 -13.99 28.36
CA ARG A 113 -1.07 -13.88 29.78
C ARG A 113 -0.11 -14.98 30.14
N PRO A 114 0.92 -14.66 30.94
CA PRO A 114 1.83 -15.68 31.43
C PRO A 114 1.15 -16.67 32.34
#